data_aeb33b95094e64fe0f98eb9d51a27ed1
#
_entry.id   aeb33b95094e64fe0f98eb9d51a27ed1
#
_cell.length_a   1.000
_cell.length_b   1.000
_cell.length_c   1.000
_cell.angle_alpha   90.00
_cell.angle_beta   90.00
_cell.angle_gamma   90.00
#
_symmetry.space_group_name_H-M   'P 1'
#
loop_
_entity.id
_entity.type
_entity.pdbx_description
1 polymer ?
#
loop_
_entity_poly.entity_id
_entity_poly.type
_entity_poly.pdbx_seq_one_letter_code
_entity_poly.pdbx_strand_id
1 'polypeptide(L)'
;CIQMSLFLGKIHYWLFNKVLLLNNRTAKLVNELKIHYPQQIEEFWQYTLENTAPPLPPEKDLADLIDPNNIHAWLAAQINTAQMREAIFINECQENLPSEALMLIKQTFISEAQILAEKLLVTENYSNVSAPELYTLLNDQLLNGMPCDSEDQIEQEGPLYIAWSKSTCSKLELWKSLNVNVALMQELYFNW
;
A
#
# COMPACT_ATOMS: atom_id res chain seq x y z
N CYS A 1 25.55 -2.72 10.73
CA CYS A 1 25.72 -2.84 9.28
C CYS A 1 25.42 -4.26 8.88
N ILE A 2 24.24 -4.50 8.38
CA ILE A 2 23.83 -5.79 7.84
C ILE A 2 24.52 -5.90 6.49
N GLN A 3 25.28 -6.98 6.31
CA GLN A 3 25.92 -7.33 5.07
C GLN A 3 24.82 -7.41 3.99
N MET A 4 24.83 -6.46 3.04
CA MET A 4 23.83 -6.41 1.97
C MET A 4 23.85 -7.71 1.20
N SER A 5 22.73 -8.43 1.23
CA SER A 5 22.58 -9.69 0.51
C SER A 5 22.62 -9.40 -1.00
N LEU A 6 23.56 -9.97 -1.70
CA LEU A 6 23.63 -9.96 -3.16
C LEU A 6 22.62 -10.95 -3.80
N PHE A 7 21.84 -11.64 -2.98
CA PHE A 7 20.88 -12.65 -3.43
C PHE A 7 19.46 -12.25 -3.07
N LEU A 8 18.53 -12.44 -4.01
CA LEU A 8 17.11 -12.31 -3.77
C LEU A 8 16.64 -13.36 -2.77
N GLY A 9 16.18 -12.90 -1.60
CA GLY A 9 15.61 -13.76 -0.57
C GLY A 9 14.09 -13.56 -0.45
N LYS A 10 13.43 -14.40 0.36
CA LYS A 10 11.99 -14.37 0.61
C LYS A 10 11.48 -12.98 1.00
N ILE A 11 12.26 -12.21 1.77
CA ILE A 11 11.90 -10.86 2.22
C ILE A 11 11.74 -9.87 1.06
N HIS A 12 12.57 -9.98 0.01
CA HIS A 12 12.50 -9.10 -1.15
C HIS A 12 11.23 -9.37 -1.98
N TYR A 13 10.87 -10.64 -2.18
CA TYR A 13 9.62 -11.04 -2.83
C TYR A 13 8.39 -10.63 -2.01
N TRP A 14 8.45 -10.76 -0.68
CA TRP A 14 7.41 -10.30 0.22
C TRP A 14 7.15 -8.79 0.09
N LEU A 15 8.19 -7.96 0.08
CA LEU A 15 8.07 -6.51 -0.15
C LEU A 15 7.56 -6.19 -1.55
N PHE A 16 8.08 -6.86 -2.56
CA PHE A 16 7.64 -6.69 -3.94
C PHE A 16 6.15 -6.99 -4.10
N ASN A 17 5.66 -8.08 -3.51
CA ASN A 17 4.24 -8.43 -3.53
C ASN A 17 3.37 -7.34 -2.86
N LYS A 18 3.83 -6.73 -1.78
CA LYS A 18 3.14 -5.60 -1.15
C LYS A 18 3.09 -4.36 -2.06
N VAL A 19 4.16 -4.08 -2.80
CA VAL A 19 4.16 -3.01 -3.81
C VAL A 19 3.16 -3.30 -4.92
N LEU A 20 3.12 -4.54 -5.42
CA LEU A 20 2.13 -4.96 -6.42
C LEU A 20 0.70 -4.86 -5.90
N LEU A 21 0.46 -5.23 -4.64
CA LEU A 21 -0.86 -5.13 -4.01
C LEU A 21 -1.32 -3.66 -3.96
N LEU A 22 -0.45 -2.74 -3.54
CA LEU A 22 -0.75 -1.31 -3.52
C LEU A 22 -1.01 -0.76 -4.93
N ASN A 23 -0.20 -1.15 -5.92
CA ASN A 23 -0.40 -0.77 -7.32
C ASN A 23 -1.75 -1.25 -7.86
N ASN A 24 -2.14 -2.50 -7.54
CA ASN A 24 -3.42 -3.07 -7.93
C ASN A 24 -4.59 -2.32 -7.30
N ARG A 25 -4.52 -1.97 -6.00
CA ARG A 25 -5.54 -1.17 -5.31
C ARG A 25 -5.69 0.19 -6.00
N THR A 26 -4.60 0.89 -6.27
CA THR A 26 -4.62 2.18 -6.96
C THR A 26 -5.23 2.06 -8.37
N ALA A 27 -4.86 1.03 -9.13
CA ALA A 27 -5.41 0.79 -10.46
C ALA A 27 -6.92 0.53 -10.44
N LYS A 28 -7.41 -0.21 -9.45
CA LYS A 28 -8.84 -0.45 -9.26
C LYS A 28 -9.57 0.84 -8.91
N LEU A 29 -9.01 1.65 -8.01
CA LEU A 29 -9.56 2.96 -7.67
C LEU A 29 -9.68 3.86 -8.91
N VAL A 30 -8.64 3.93 -9.74
CA VAL A 30 -8.67 4.66 -11.03
C VAL A 30 -9.79 4.16 -11.92
N ASN A 31 -9.92 2.83 -12.07
CA ASN A 31 -10.94 2.24 -12.93
C ASN A 31 -12.36 2.52 -12.42
N GLU A 32 -12.63 2.40 -11.12
CA GLU A 32 -13.94 2.69 -10.53
C GLU A 32 -14.32 4.16 -10.69
N LEU A 33 -13.42 5.08 -10.39
CA LEU A 33 -13.67 6.50 -10.57
C LEU A 33 -13.86 6.89 -12.04
N LYS A 34 -13.14 6.22 -12.95
CA LYS A 34 -13.24 6.47 -14.41
C LYS A 34 -14.62 6.14 -14.98
N ILE A 35 -15.39 5.25 -14.35
CA ILE A 35 -16.77 4.96 -14.72
C ILE A 35 -17.66 6.21 -14.58
N HIS A 36 -17.42 7.01 -13.54
CA HIS A 36 -18.24 8.17 -13.20
C HIS A 36 -17.66 9.49 -13.72
N TYR A 37 -16.32 9.60 -13.82
CA TYR A 37 -15.59 10.82 -14.16
C TYR A 37 -14.50 10.56 -15.23
N PRO A 38 -14.86 10.05 -16.43
CA PRO A 38 -13.87 9.49 -17.37
C PRO A 38 -12.78 10.47 -17.83
N GLN A 39 -13.14 11.71 -18.09
CA GLN A 39 -12.18 12.73 -18.57
C GLN A 39 -11.28 13.24 -17.44
N GLN A 40 -11.86 13.62 -16.31
CA GLN A 40 -11.12 14.13 -15.17
C GLN A 40 -10.14 13.08 -14.61
N ILE A 41 -10.57 11.82 -14.51
CA ILE A 41 -9.72 10.74 -14.02
C ILE A 41 -8.57 10.44 -14.98
N GLU A 42 -8.79 10.52 -16.28
CA GLU A 42 -7.69 10.39 -17.26
C GLU A 42 -6.64 11.50 -17.06
N GLU A 43 -7.08 12.76 -16.91
CA GLU A 43 -6.20 13.90 -16.66
C GLU A 43 -5.43 13.75 -15.34
N PHE A 44 -6.11 13.38 -14.25
CA PHE A 44 -5.48 13.21 -12.93
C PHE A 44 -4.51 12.04 -12.91
N TRP A 45 -4.84 10.94 -13.59
CA TRP A 45 -3.96 9.80 -13.71
C TRP A 45 -2.71 10.13 -14.52
N GLN A 46 -2.88 10.84 -15.64
CA GLN A 46 -1.76 11.31 -16.44
C GLN A 46 -0.84 12.24 -15.63
N TYR A 47 -1.41 13.22 -14.93
CA TYR A 47 -0.66 14.10 -14.02
C TYR A 47 0.10 13.30 -12.96
N THR A 48 -0.54 12.30 -12.37
CA THR A 48 0.07 11.42 -11.38
C THR A 48 1.28 10.67 -11.96
N LEU A 49 1.16 10.13 -13.16
CA LEU A 49 2.25 9.43 -13.85
C LEU A 49 3.40 10.35 -14.28
N GLU A 50 3.13 11.60 -14.59
CA GLU A 50 4.16 12.61 -14.88
C GLU A 50 4.97 12.99 -13.64
N ASN A 51 4.36 12.91 -12.46
CA ASN A 51 5.00 13.23 -11.17
C ASN A 51 5.55 12.01 -10.42
N THR A 52 5.33 10.79 -10.95
CA THR A 52 5.84 9.53 -10.40
C THR A 52 6.31 8.63 -11.52
N ALA A 53 6.99 7.53 -11.22
CA ALA A 53 7.22 6.50 -12.22
C ALA A 53 5.95 5.67 -12.45
N PRO A 54 5.75 5.05 -13.63
CA PRO A 54 4.63 4.15 -13.88
C PRO A 54 4.65 2.94 -12.92
N PRO A 55 3.47 2.30 -12.68
CA PRO A 55 3.42 1.09 -11.88
C PRO A 55 4.26 -0.03 -12.48
N LEU A 56 4.78 -0.89 -11.61
CA LEU A 56 5.50 -2.08 -12.06
C LEU A 56 4.57 -3.01 -12.83
N PRO A 57 5.05 -3.64 -13.91
CA PRO A 57 4.28 -4.62 -14.66
C PRO A 57 4.04 -5.87 -13.79
N PRO A 58 2.77 -6.21 -13.50
CA PRO A 58 2.43 -7.27 -12.54
C PRO A 58 2.79 -8.68 -13.03
N GLU A 59 2.98 -8.84 -14.35
CA GLU A 59 3.33 -10.10 -14.99
C GLU A 59 4.84 -10.42 -14.95
N LYS A 60 5.68 -9.46 -14.55
CA LYS A 60 7.12 -9.66 -14.48
C LYS A 60 7.58 -10.15 -13.13
N ASP A 61 8.53 -11.07 -13.12
CA ASP A 61 9.20 -11.51 -11.89
C ASP A 61 10.10 -10.41 -11.34
N LEU A 62 10.27 -10.41 -10.02
CA LEU A 62 11.16 -9.46 -9.33
C LEU A 62 12.59 -9.54 -9.90
N ALA A 63 13.08 -10.75 -10.21
CA ALA A 63 14.42 -10.94 -10.72
C ALA A 63 14.68 -10.27 -12.08
N ASP A 64 13.62 -10.05 -12.88
CA ASP A 64 13.70 -9.38 -14.18
C ASP A 64 13.67 -7.85 -14.09
N LEU A 65 13.26 -7.31 -12.94
CA LEU A 65 13.04 -5.89 -12.73
C LEU A 65 14.08 -5.21 -11.85
N ILE A 66 14.61 -5.97 -10.89
CA ILE A 66 15.44 -5.42 -9.81
C ILE A 66 16.86 -5.12 -10.28
N ASP A 67 17.47 -4.06 -9.74
CA ASP A 67 18.91 -3.88 -9.84
C ASP A 67 19.63 -4.82 -8.84
N PRO A 68 20.33 -5.85 -9.32
CA PRO A 68 20.97 -6.82 -8.45
C PRO A 68 22.11 -6.23 -7.62
N ASN A 69 22.66 -5.08 -8.04
CA ASN A 69 23.75 -4.39 -7.33
C ASN A 69 23.22 -3.51 -6.20
N ASN A 70 21.91 -3.18 -6.19
CA ASN A 70 21.31 -2.27 -5.21
C ASN A 70 19.87 -2.64 -4.84
N ILE A 71 19.68 -3.91 -4.49
CA ILE A 71 18.36 -4.50 -4.20
C ILE A 71 17.54 -3.67 -3.22
N HIS A 72 18.14 -3.27 -2.09
CA HIS A 72 17.42 -2.55 -1.03
C HIS A 72 17.02 -1.15 -1.46
N ALA A 73 17.90 -0.39 -2.10
CA ALA A 73 17.55 0.96 -2.56
C ALA A 73 16.53 0.92 -3.70
N TRP A 74 16.60 -0.09 -4.58
CA TRP A 74 15.59 -0.29 -5.61
C TRP A 74 14.21 -0.56 -5.00
N LEU A 75 14.10 -1.49 -4.04
CA LEU A 75 12.86 -1.78 -3.34
C LEU A 75 12.32 -0.56 -2.58
N ALA A 76 13.18 0.15 -1.84
CA ALA A 76 12.79 1.36 -1.14
C ALA A 76 12.24 2.43 -2.10
N ALA A 77 12.87 2.60 -3.27
CA ALA A 77 12.38 3.50 -4.31
C ALA A 77 11.01 3.07 -4.84
N GLN A 78 10.78 1.77 -5.08
CA GLN A 78 9.48 1.25 -5.54
C GLN A 78 8.39 1.44 -4.49
N ILE A 79 8.68 1.19 -3.22
CA ILE A 79 7.77 1.43 -2.10
C ILE A 79 7.35 2.91 -2.07
N ASN A 80 8.33 3.81 -2.06
CA ASN A 80 8.08 5.25 -2.02
C ASN A 80 7.26 5.71 -3.23
N THR A 81 7.63 5.29 -4.43
CA THR A 81 6.93 5.64 -5.67
C THR A 81 5.48 5.17 -5.69
N ALA A 82 5.21 3.94 -5.22
CA ALA A 82 3.85 3.42 -5.16
C ALA A 82 2.98 4.21 -4.17
N GLN A 83 3.52 4.55 -3.00
CA GLN A 83 2.84 5.36 -1.98
C GLN A 83 2.61 6.81 -2.46
N MET A 84 3.59 7.42 -3.13
CA MET A 84 3.44 8.75 -3.73
C MET A 84 2.34 8.77 -4.79
N ARG A 85 2.32 7.78 -5.67
CA ARG A 85 1.34 7.68 -6.76
C ARG A 85 -0.08 7.62 -6.23
N GLU A 86 -0.34 6.76 -5.23
CA GLU A 86 -1.65 6.67 -4.61
C GLU A 86 -2.05 7.99 -3.94
N ALA A 87 -1.14 8.61 -3.19
CA ALA A 87 -1.41 9.85 -2.47
C ALA A 87 -1.69 11.03 -3.40
N ILE A 88 -0.88 11.21 -4.45
CA ILE A 88 -1.08 12.28 -5.45
C ILE A 88 -2.42 12.08 -6.17
N PHE A 89 -2.71 10.88 -6.64
CA PHE A 89 -3.96 10.58 -7.33
C PHE A 89 -5.21 10.86 -6.47
N ILE A 90 -5.19 10.40 -5.21
CA ILE A 90 -6.30 10.66 -4.27
C ILE A 90 -6.46 12.15 -3.99
N ASN A 91 -5.34 12.88 -3.84
CA ASN A 91 -5.39 14.32 -3.61
C ASN A 91 -5.99 15.07 -4.79
N GLU A 92 -5.59 14.74 -6.02
CA GLU A 92 -6.20 15.33 -7.24
C GLU A 92 -7.71 15.07 -7.29
N CYS A 93 -8.14 13.86 -6.96
CA CYS A 93 -9.57 13.52 -6.90
C CYS A 93 -10.30 14.32 -5.81
N GLN A 94 -9.71 14.45 -4.62
CA GLN A 94 -10.31 15.18 -3.51
C GLN A 94 -10.49 16.67 -3.80
N GLU A 95 -9.49 17.28 -4.44
CA GLU A 95 -9.50 18.73 -4.68
C GLU A 95 -10.37 19.13 -5.87
N ASN A 96 -10.53 18.25 -6.85
CA ASN A 96 -11.10 18.61 -8.14
C ASN A 96 -12.41 17.88 -8.50
N LEU A 97 -12.83 16.88 -7.70
CA LEU A 97 -14.11 16.19 -7.90
C LEU A 97 -15.16 16.62 -6.85
N PRO A 98 -16.45 16.41 -7.15
CA PRO A 98 -17.53 16.60 -6.17
C PRO A 98 -17.35 15.72 -4.94
N SER A 99 -17.92 16.13 -3.79
CA SER A 99 -17.83 15.40 -2.51
C SER A 99 -18.29 13.95 -2.58
N GLU A 100 -19.20 13.62 -3.49
CA GLU A 100 -19.69 12.27 -3.75
C GLU A 100 -18.57 11.33 -4.21
N ALA A 101 -17.55 11.84 -4.89
CA ALA A 101 -16.39 11.05 -5.30
C ALA A 101 -15.59 10.53 -4.10
N LEU A 102 -15.54 11.27 -3.00
CA LEU A 102 -14.89 10.80 -1.77
C LEU A 102 -15.59 9.57 -1.16
N MET A 103 -16.92 9.52 -1.27
CA MET A 103 -17.67 8.33 -0.82
C MET A 103 -17.31 7.12 -1.68
N LEU A 104 -17.19 7.31 -2.99
CA LEU A 104 -16.79 6.24 -3.91
C LEU A 104 -15.36 5.77 -3.64
N ILE A 105 -14.42 6.69 -3.36
CA ILE A 105 -13.06 6.36 -2.96
C ILE A 105 -13.08 5.47 -1.71
N LYS A 106 -13.78 5.90 -0.64
CA LYS A 106 -13.89 5.14 0.60
C LYS A 106 -14.51 3.75 0.38
N GLN A 107 -15.58 3.67 -0.39
CA GLN A 107 -16.24 2.41 -0.71
C GLN A 107 -15.31 1.46 -1.49
N THR A 108 -14.52 1.98 -2.42
CA THR A 108 -13.54 1.19 -3.17
C THR A 108 -12.48 0.61 -2.23
N PHE A 109 -11.94 1.39 -1.30
CA PHE A 109 -10.99 0.90 -0.31
C PHE A 109 -11.58 -0.23 0.54
N ILE A 110 -12.79 -0.04 1.08
CA ILE A 110 -13.48 -1.04 1.90
C ILE A 110 -13.76 -2.31 1.09
N SER A 111 -14.28 -2.19 -0.13
CA SER A 111 -14.61 -3.36 -0.96
C SER A 111 -13.37 -4.17 -1.36
N GLU A 112 -12.26 -3.49 -1.68
CA GLU A 112 -11.00 -4.17 -1.97
C GLU A 112 -10.42 -4.89 -0.75
N ALA A 113 -10.53 -4.30 0.43
CA ALA A 113 -10.14 -4.94 1.68
C ALA A 113 -10.98 -6.19 1.96
N GLN A 114 -12.30 -6.11 1.75
CA GLN A 114 -13.22 -7.25 1.92
C GLN A 114 -12.86 -8.39 0.96
N ILE A 115 -12.67 -8.09 -0.33
CA ILE A 115 -12.27 -9.08 -1.34
C ILE A 115 -10.94 -9.76 -0.96
N LEU A 116 -9.97 -8.97 -0.49
CA LEU A 116 -8.68 -9.50 -0.05
C LEU A 116 -8.83 -10.38 1.19
N ALA A 117 -9.60 -9.95 2.19
CA ALA A 117 -9.85 -10.71 3.41
C ALA A 117 -10.56 -12.04 3.10
N GLU A 118 -11.59 -12.03 2.25
CA GLU A 118 -12.31 -13.25 1.82
C GLU A 118 -11.35 -14.23 1.12
N LYS A 119 -10.48 -13.72 0.22
CA LYS A 119 -9.48 -14.55 -0.46
C LYS A 119 -8.51 -15.19 0.53
N LEU A 120 -8.01 -14.43 1.51
CA LEU A 120 -7.11 -14.94 2.54
C LEU A 120 -7.78 -16.00 3.41
N LEU A 121 -9.01 -15.77 3.84
CA LEU A 121 -9.78 -16.71 4.67
C LEU A 121 -10.04 -18.05 3.96
N VAL A 122 -10.29 -18.02 2.66
CA VAL A 122 -10.51 -19.24 1.87
C VAL A 122 -9.21 -20.04 1.67
N THR A 123 -8.08 -19.36 1.45
CA THR A 123 -6.81 -20.05 1.15
C THR A 123 -6.16 -20.69 2.36
N GLU A 124 -6.39 -20.17 3.57
CA GLU A 124 -5.61 -20.53 4.76
C GLU A 124 -6.39 -21.30 5.84
N ASN A 125 -7.68 -21.60 5.62
CA ASN A 125 -8.53 -22.36 6.55
C ASN A 125 -8.51 -21.85 8.02
N TYR A 126 -8.70 -20.54 8.20
CA TYR A 126 -8.61 -19.84 9.49
C TYR A 126 -9.80 -20.11 10.43
N SER A 127 -10.04 -21.33 10.83
CA SER A 127 -11.15 -21.63 11.76
C SER A 127 -10.90 -21.25 13.23
N ASN A 128 -9.63 -21.04 13.62
CA ASN A 128 -9.24 -20.70 15.00
C ASN A 128 -7.96 -19.84 15.03
N VAL A 129 -8.00 -18.63 14.44
CA VAL A 129 -6.85 -17.73 14.36
C VAL A 129 -6.76 -16.87 15.62
N SER A 130 -5.60 -16.81 16.24
CA SER A 130 -5.32 -15.92 17.36
C SER A 130 -5.13 -14.44 16.90
N ALA A 131 -5.27 -13.49 17.82
CA ALA A 131 -5.06 -12.09 17.52
C ALA A 131 -3.64 -11.78 16.98
N PRO A 132 -2.52 -12.38 17.48
CA PRO A 132 -1.20 -12.22 16.88
C PRO A 132 -1.09 -12.75 15.45
N GLU A 133 -1.76 -13.86 15.12
CA GLU A 133 -1.79 -14.39 13.76
C GLU A 133 -2.56 -13.47 12.81
N LEU A 134 -3.70 -12.92 13.25
CA LEU A 134 -4.44 -11.91 12.48
C LEU A 134 -3.63 -10.64 12.26
N TYR A 135 -2.88 -10.19 13.27
CA TYR A 135 -1.95 -9.06 13.12
C TYR A 135 -0.87 -9.35 12.07
N THR A 136 -0.29 -10.53 12.09
CA THR A 136 0.71 -10.93 11.09
C THR A 136 0.12 -10.90 9.68
N LEU A 137 -1.08 -11.48 9.50
CA LEU A 137 -1.80 -11.44 8.24
C LEU A 137 -2.07 -10.02 7.75
N LEU A 138 -2.56 -9.17 8.65
CA LEU A 138 -2.80 -7.76 8.33
C LEU A 138 -1.48 -7.06 7.92
N ASN A 139 -0.43 -7.25 8.70
CA ASN A 139 0.87 -6.65 8.41
C ASN A 139 1.46 -7.17 7.09
N ASP A 140 1.18 -8.40 6.69
CA ASP A 140 1.58 -8.96 5.40
C ASP A 140 0.90 -8.28 4.19
N GLN A 141 -0.23 -7.64 4.40
CA GLN A 141 -0.94 -6.90 3.35
C GLN A 141 -0.59 -5.40 3.35
N LEU A 142 -0.09 -4.86 4.44
CA LEU A 142 0.20 -3.43 4.58
C LEU A 142 1.64 -3.11 4.15
N LEU A 143 1.78 -2.15 3.23
CA LEU A 143 3.09 -1.64 2.80
C LEU A 143 3.55 -0.55 3.77
N ASN A 144 4.24 -0.93 4.85
CA ASN A 144 4.68 -0.04 5.94
C ASN A 144 6.14 0.43 5.85
N GLY A 145 6.73 0.43 4.65
CA GLY A 145 8.15 0.75 4.47
C GLY A 145 9.04 -0.49 4.44
N MET A 146 10.34 -0.28 4.62
CA MET A 146 11.31 -1.37 4.68
C MET A 146 11.31 -2.02 6.08
N PRO A 147 11.60 -3.32 6.21
CA PRO A 147 11.63 -3.99 7.52
C PRO A 147 12.65 -3.40 8.50
N CYS A 148 13.70 -2.74 8.00
CA CYS A 148 14.67 -2.04 8.82
C CYS A 148 14.15 -0.73 9.42
N ASP A 149 13.05 -0.22 8.91
CA ASP A 149 12.42 1.01 9.41
C ASP A 149 11.56 0.73 10.66
N SER A 150 11.32 -0.55 10.98
CA SER A 150 10.62 -1.13 12.16
C SER A 150 9.69 -0.13 12.88
N GLU A 151 8.54 0.11 12.27
CA GLU A 151 7.60 1.11 12.80
C GLU A 151 6.73 0.57 13.94
N ASP A 152 6.46 -0.75 13.94
CA ASP A 152 5.56 -1.38 14.89
C ASP A 152 6.32 -1.97 16.08
N GLN A 153 5.89 -1.61 17.29
CA GLN A 153 6.36 -2.19 18.54
C GLN A 153 5.21 -2.92 19.23
N ILE A 154 5.32 -4.23 19.37
CA ILE A 154 4.35 -5.01 20.12
C ILE A 154 4.50 -4.73 21.59
N GLU A 155 3.48 -4.17 22.22
CA GLU A 155 3.46 -3.81 23.64
C GLU A 155 2.87 -4.92 24.49
N GLN A 156 1.81 -5.55 24.00
CA GLN A 156 1.13 -6.65 24.68
C GLN A 156 0.53 -7.63 23.67
N GLU A 157 0.56 -8.92 23.99
CA GLU A 157 -0.07 -9.94 23.17
C GLU A 157 -0.72 -11.04 24.02
N GLY A 158 -1.76 -11.63 23.48
CA GLY A 158 -2.48 -12.78 24.05
C GLY A 158 -3.31 -13.44 22.95
N PRO A 159 -3.91 -14.60 23.20
CA PRO A 159 -4.65 -15.32 22.16
C PRO A 159 -5.80 -14.52 21.52
N LEU A 160 -6.42 -13.63 22.30
CA LEU A 160 -7.60 -12.85 21.88
C LEU A 160 -7.31 -11.35 21.69
N TYR A 161 -6.09 -10.91 21.94
CA TYR A 161 -5.73 -9.50 21.78
C TYR A 161 -4.27 -9.33 21.40
N ILE A 162 -3.98 -8.21 20.73
CA ILE A 162 -2.65 -7.70 20.47
C ILE A 162 -2.70 -6.17 20.53
N ALA A 163 -1.73 -5.57 21.21
CA ALA A 163 -1.54 -4.13 21.25
C ALA A 163 -0.18 -3.78 20.68
N TRP A 164 -0.15 -2.83 19.78
CA TRP A 164 1.10 -2.31 19.21
C TRP A 164 1.05 -0.80 19.11
N SER A 165 2.20 -0.18 19.11
CA SER A 165 2.39 1.24 18.82
C SER A 165 3.33 1.43 17.65
N LYS A 166 3.25 2.61 17.03
CA LYS A 166 4.17 3.04 15.99
C LYS A 166 4.99 4.20 16.50
N SER A 167 6.32 4.04 16.55
CA SER A 167 7.23 5.11 16.96
C SER A 167 7.40 6.17 15.87
N THR A 168 7.34 5.77 14.61
CA THR A 168 7.44 6.62 13.43
C THR A 168 6.43 6.14 12.39
N CYS A 169 6.05 7.01 11.48
CA CYS A 169 5.20 6.67 10.35
C CYS A 169 5.77 7.30 9.08
N SER A 170 6.52 6.53 8.31
CA SER A 170 7.14 6.98 7.06
C SER A 170 6.12 7.53 6.07
N LYS A 171 4.93 6.93 6.02
CA LYS A 171 3.81 7.43 5.21
C LYS A 171 3.34 8.82 5.63
N LEU A 172 3.27 9.09 6.94
CA LEU A 172 2.83 10.39 7.44
C LEU A 172 3.78 11.50 6.99
N GLU A 173 5.08 11.26 7.06
CA GLU A 173 6.08 12.22 6.60
C GLU A 173 6.02 12.40 5.08
N LEU A 174 5.81 11.32 4.33
CA LEU A 174 5.60 11.38 2.89
C LEU A 174 4.35 12.21 2.56
N TRP A 175 3.20 11.92 3.18
CA TRP A 175 1.96 12.65 2.93
C TRP A 175 2.07 14.14 3.26
N LYS A 176 2.75 14.51 4.36
CA LYS A 176 3.07 15.89 4.70
C LYS A 176 3.95 16.56 3.65
N SER A 177 4.99 15.87 3.16
CA SER A 177 5.90 16.40 2.15
C SER A 177 5.23 16.63 0.79
N LEU A 178 4.21 15.84 0.47
CA LEU A 178 3.37 15.99 -0.73
C LEU A 178 2.23 17.02 -0.55
N ASN A 179 2.07 17.57 0.67
CA ASN A 179 1.00 18.49 1.02
C ASN A 179 -0.41 17.94 0.74
N VAL A 180 -0.59 16.62 0.85
CA VAL A 180 -1.90 15.98 0.69
C VAL A 180 -2.70 15.99 1.99
N ASN A 181 -4.00 15.73 1.91
CA ASN A 181 -4.87 15.66 3.09
C ASN A 181 -4.55 14.43 3.94
N VAL A 182 -3.71 14.63 4.95
CA VAL A 182 -3.25 13.57 5.85
C VAL A 182 -4.40 12.87 6.56
N ALA A 183 -5.44 13.61 7.00
CA ALA A 183 -6.58 13.03 7.70
C ALA A 183 -7.37 12.05 6.80
N LEU A 184 -7.60 12.43 5.54
CA LEU A 184 -8.24 11.55 4.57
C LEU A 184 -7.38 10.32 4.30
N MET A 185 -6.07 10.49 4.07
CA MET A 185 -5.17 9.38 3.81
C MET A 185 -5.12 8.39 4.98
N GLN A 186 -5.12 8.88 6.22
CA GLN A 186 -5.21 8.03 7.41
C GLN A 186 -6.55 7.29 7.47
N GLU A 187 -7.67 7.98 7.24
CA GLU A 187 -9.00 7.36 7.22
C GLU A 187 -9.07 6.22 6.18
N LEU A 188 -8.62 6.47 4.96
CA LEU A 188 -8.59 5.46 3.90
C LEU A 188 -7.71 4.27 4.27
N TYR A 189 -6.56 4.53 4.85
CA TYR A 189 -5.62 3.50 5.27
C TYR A 189 -6.14 2.62 6.41
N PHE A 190 -6.93 3.18 7.34
CA PHE A 190 -7.55 2.42 8.42
C PHE A 190 -8.84 1.70 7.99
N ASN A 191 -9.45 2.12 6.89
CA ASN A 191 -10.63 1.46 6.33
C ASN A 191 -10.28 0.31 5.36
N TRP A 192 -9.02 0.19 5.02
CA TRP A 192 -8.49 -0.89 4.21
C TRP A 192 -7.76 -1.94 5.06
#